data_f64fda84349101fe697910bf363afe8e
#
_entry.id   f64fda84349101fe697910bf363afe8e
#
_cell.length_a   1.000
_cell.length_b   1.000
_cell.length_c   1.000
_cell.angle_alpha   90.00
_cell.angle_beta   90.00
_cell.angle_gamma   90.00
#
_symmetry.space_group_name_H-M   'P 1'
#
loop_
_entity.id
_entity.type
_entity.pdbx_description
1 polymer ?
#
loop_
_entity_poly.entity_id
_entity_poly.type
_entity_poly.pdbx_seq_one_letter_code
_entity_poly.pdbx_strand_id
1 'polypeptide(L)'
;MTRRLIASTVLTVSRGGDPAASDRLGFVGRYRAGAEFLAEAGYVDKGKLDQAMGSHRSESAWAKTGGMASFLQDAANWKGGLALEAYKLSPDRQDLAFKLNAENDYSLARAQGFIGEDEKPGRVAGFLKAAHIVGFNSAREAMTGGRAYRDFNGVSNYDHIHDISRNSDGLDALLASRTQAASVAPPSIAHADHPEHGRYRELYAALGSVPGLNGDQERQQAAASILVAAKAADMQRVDHVVPGPAGAVFAVQGDLRDPSHRILPLNLAELASQPIEKSTAQLSALATQPDALADAQRQERGRVV
;
A
#
# COMPACT_ATOMS: atom_id res chain seq x y z
N MET A 1 19.45 -2.06 8.29
CA MET A 1 19.26 -3.29 7.48
C MET A 1 17.86 -3.32 6.84
N THR A 2 16.77 -3.38 7.57
CA THR A 2 15.39 -3.57 7.05
C THR A 2 14.98 -2.56 5.97
N ARG A 3 15.27 -1.27 6.16
CA ARG A 3 14.92 -0.24 5.16
C ARG A 3 15.61 -0.44 3.80
N ARG A 4 16.90 -0.77 3.80
CA ARG A 4 17.66 -1.06 2.57
C ARG A 4 17.14 -2.32 1.89
N LEU A 5 16.81 -3.36 2.67
CA LEU A 5 16.21 -4.59 2.17
C LEU A 5 14.89 -4.31 1.45
N ILE A 6 13.96 -3.60 2.09
CA ILE A 6 12.67 -3.23 1.49
C ILE A 6 12.89 -2.41 0.22
N ALA A 7 13.70 -1.33 0.29
CA ALA A 7 13.93 -0.46 -0.86
C ALA A 7 14.55 -1.21 -2.05
N SER A 8 15.59 -2.02 -1.81
CA SER A 8 16.25 -2.78 -2.87
C SER A 8 15.33 -3.83 -3.48
N THR A 9 14.55 -4.56 -2.67
CA THR A 9 13.62 -5.57 -3.17
C THR A 9 12.53 -4.93 -4.03
N VAL A 10 11.88 -3.90 -3.55
CA VAL A 10 10.81 -3.18 -4.25
C VAL A 10 11.29 -2.58 -5.58
N LEU A 11 12.49 -1.99 -5.62
CA LEU A 11 13.08 -1.48 -6.86
C LEU A 11 13.31 -2.59 -7.89
N THR A 12 13.76 -3.76 -7.42
CA THR A 12 14.06 -4.90 -8.30
C THR A 12 12.79 -5.52 -8.87
N VAL A 13 11.78 -5.79 -8.03
CA VAL A 13 10.63 -6.63 -8.43
C VAL A 13 9.46 -5.84 -9.00
N SER A 14 9.27 -4.56 -8.62
CA SER A 14 8.09 -3.78 -9.00
C SER A 14 8.39 -2.37 -9.54
N ARG A 15 9.64 -2.06 -9.87
CA ARG A 15 10.08 -0.79 -10.46
C ARG A 15 9.60 0.48 -9.72
N GLY A 16 9.43 0.40 -8.42
CA GLY A 16 9.01 1.56 -7.61
C GLY A 16 7.93 1.26 -6.59
N GLY A 17 7.43 0.03 -6.55
CA GLY A 17 6.60 -0.44 -5.45
C GLY A 17 5.13 -0.11 -5.57
N ASP A 18 4.56 -0.18 -6.76
CA ASP A 18 3.11 -0.08 -6.93
C ASP A 18 2.41 -1.21 -6.14
N PRO A 19 1.66 -0.90 -5.09
CA PRO A 19 0.95 -1.90 -4.30
C PRO A 19 -0.22 -2.53 -5.06
N ALA A 20 -0.77 -1.86 -6.07
CA ALA A 20 -1.86 -2.36 -6.89
C ALA A 20 -1.38 -3.24 -8.06
N ALA A 21 -0.06 -3.36 -8.25
CA ALA A 21 0.50 -4.13 -9.36
C ALA A 21 0.02 -5.59 -9.35
N SER A 22 -0.24 -6.13 -10.54
CA SER A 22 -0.46 -7.55 -10.78
C SER A 22 0.14 -7.93 -12.11
N ASP A 23 0.64 -9.14 -12.23
CA ASP A 23 1.11 -9.65 -13.52
C ASP A 23 0.22 -10.79 -14.05
N ARG A 24 0.55 -11.25 -15.25
CA ARG A 24 -0.19 -12.32 -15.94
C ARG A 24 -0.12 -13.68 -15.25
N LEU A 25 0.84 -13.88 -14.37
CA LEU A 25 1.03 -15.11 -13.61
C LEU A 25 0.27 -15.08 -12.28
N GLY A 26 -0.25 -13.91 -11.86
CA GLY A 26 -0.99 -13.73 -10.62
C GLY A 26 -0.11 -13.27 -9.45
N PHE A 27 1.15 -12.88 -9.67
CA PHE A 27 1.94 -12.23 -8.63
C PHE A 27 1.44 -10.80 -8.40
N VAL A 28 1.30 -10.40 -7.13
CA VAL A 28 0.58 -9.18 -6.75
C VAL A 28 1.37 -8.27 -5.82
N GLY A 29 1.07 -6.99 -5.91
CA GLY A 29 1.58 -5.96 -5.02
C GLY A 29 3.05 -5.59 -5.25
N ARG A 30 3.53 -4.70 -4.37
CA ARG A 30 4.87 -4.12 -4.46
C ARG A 30 6.02 -5.11 -4.33
N TYR A 31 5.76 -6.30 -3.78
CA TYR A 31 6.74 -7.38 -3.63
C TYR A 31 6.52 -8.51 -4.64
N ARG A 32 5.55 -8.41 -5.55
CA ARG A 32 5.15 -9.49 -6.44
C ARG A 32 4.90 -10.79 -5.67
N ALA A 33 4.05 -10.69 -4.65
CA ALA A 33 3.70 -11.79 -3.77
C ALA A 33 2.95 -12.88 -4.55
N GLY A 34 3.39 -14.12 -4.44
CA GLY A 34 2.67 -15.31 -4.86
C GLY A 34 1.78 -15.86 -3.74
N ALA A 35 1.04 -16.93 -4.03
CA ALA A 35 0.12 -17.53 -3.07
C ALA A 35 0.87 -18.23 -1.91
N GLU A 36 2.04 -18.85 -2.17
CA GLU A 36 2.90 -19.44 -1.12
C GLU A 36 3.39 -18.35 -0.16
N PHE A 37 3.89 -17.24 -0.68
CA PHE A 37 4.32 -16.10 0.12
C PHE A 37 3.18 -15.54 0.99
N LEU A 38 1.97 -15.44 0.44
CA LEU A 38 0.80 -14.96 1.18
C LEU A 38 0.30 -15.98 2.22
N ALA A 39 0.47 -17.27 1.95
CA ALA A 39 0.15 -18.34 2.91
C ALA A 39 1.12 -18.36 4.10
N GLU A 40 2.41 -18.17 3.84
CA GLU A 40 3.45 -18.06 4.88
C GLU A 40 3.22 -16.82 5.77
N ALA A 41 2.79 -15.71 5.18
CA ALA A 41 2.38 -14.52 5.92
C ALA A 41 1.01 -14.67 6.65
N GLY A 42 0.31 -15.79 6.46
CA GLY A 42 -0.97 -16.07 7.11
C GLY A 42 -2.18 -15.39 6.47
N TYR A 43 -2.05 -14.82 5.27
CA TYR A 43 -3.13 -14.08 4.59
C TYR A 43 -4.04 -14.98 3.75
N VAL A 44 -3.53 -16.08 3.21
CA VAL A 44 -4.34 -17.09 2.52
C VAL A 44 -4.30 -18.43 3.25
N ASP A 45 -5.27 -19.29 2.96
CA ASP A 45 -5.37 -20.60 3.60
C ASP A 45 -4.39 -21.58 2.96
N LYS A 46 -3.42 -22.06 3.76
CA LYS A 46 -2.38 -23.00 3.30
C LYS A 46 -2.96 -24.34 2.85
N GLY A 47 -3.98 -24.86 3.55
CA GLY A 47 -4.59 -26.14 3.19
C GLY A 47 -5.31 -26.07 1.85
N LYS A 48 -6.05 -24.98 1.59
CA LYS A 48 -6.70 -24.73 0.30
C LYS A 48 -5.67 -24.49 -0.81
N LEU A 49 -4.56 -23.79 -0.50
CA LEU A 49 -3.47 -23.59 -1.43
C LEU A 49 -2.85 -24.92 -1.86
N ASP A 50 -2.51 -25.78 -0.91
CA ASP A 50 -1.92 -27.08 -1.19
C ASP A 50 -2.85 -27.97 -2.04
N GLN A 51 -4.15 -27.91 -1.75
CA GLN A 51 -5.17 -28.61 -2.54
C GLN A 51 -5.26 -28.05 -3.96
N ALA A 52 -5.25 -26.71 -4.12
CA ALA A 52 -5.35 -26.05 -5.42
C ALA A 52 -4.08 -26.25 -6.28
N MET A 53 -2.92 -26.23 -5.67
CA MET A 53 -1.64 -26.53 -6.35
C MET A 53 -1.56 -28.00 -6.78
N GLY A 54 -2.15 -28.93 -6.01
CA GLY A 54 -2.21 -30.35 -6.36
C GLY A 54 -0.83 -30.95 -6.67
N SER A 55 -0.68 -31.53 -7.87
CA SER A 55 0.56 -32.17 -8.32
C SER A 55 1.56 -31.23 -9.02
N HIS A 56 1.30 -29.93 -9.08
CA HIS A 56 2.24 -28.99 -9.68
C HIS A 56 3.57 -28.96 -8.91
N ARG A 57 4.68 -29.02 -9.66
CA ARG A 57 6.03 -29.10 -9.07
C ARG A 57 6.51 -27.83 -8.39
N SER A 58 5.88 -26.69 -8.68
CA SER A 58 6.19 -25.39 -8.12
C SER A 58 5.05 -24.41 -8.33
N GLU A 59 4.97 -23.39 -7.50
CA GLU A 59 4.05 -22.27 -7.66
C GLU A 59 4.15 -21.63 -9.06
N SER A 60 5.39 -21.42 -9.56
CA SER A 60 5.59 -20.86 -10.90
C SER A 60 5.03 -21.74 -12.03
N ALA A 61 5.08 -23.06 -11.88
CA ALA A 61 4.48 -23.98 -12.84
C ALA A 61 2.94 -23.88 -12.81
N TRP A 62 2.37 -23.82 -11.63
CA TRP A 62 0.94 -23.62 -11.42
C TRP A 62 0.45 -22.25 -11.87
N ALA A 63 1.22 -21.18 -11.59
CA ALA A 63 0.91 -19.83 -12.05
C ALA A 63 0.79 -19.72 -13.58
N LYS A 64 1.64 -20.45 -14.33
CA LYS A 64 1.59 -20.50 -15.81
C LYS A 64 0.29 -21.10 -16.36
N THR A 65 -0.41 -21.90 -15.58
CA THR A 65 -1.74 -22.44 -15.96
C THR A 65 -2.89 -21.47 -15.65
N GLY A 66 -2.62 -20.34 -15.02
CA GLY A 66 -3.61 -19.39 -14.51
C GLY A 66 -4.20 -19.79 -13.14
N GLY A 67 -3.77 -20.91 -12.56
CA GLY A 67 -4.32 -21.44 -11.31
C GLY A 67 -4.08 -20.50 -10.13
N MET A 68 -2.89 -19.91 -10.01
CA MET A 68 -2.57 -18.99 -8.92
C MET A 68 -3.44 -17.71 -8.99
N ALA A 69 -3.59 -17.13 -10.18
CA ALA A 69 -4.42 -15.94 -10.36
C ALA A 69 -5.89 -16.21 -9.96
N SER A 70 -6.44 -17.34 -10.41
CA SER A 70 -7.81 -17.75 -10.07
C SER A 70 -7.96 -18.00 -8.56
N PHE A 71 -6.98 -18.64 -7.93
CA PHE A 71 -6.98 -18.91 -6.49
C PHE A 71 -6.99 -17.61 -5.68
N LEU A 72 -6.17 -16.61 -6.04
CA LEU A 72 -6.09 -15.34 -5.33
C LEU A 72 -7.30 -14.44 -5.56
N GLN A 73 -8.01 -14.59 -6.68
CA GLN A 73 -9.26 -13.87 -6.94
C GLN A 73 -10.44 -14.35 -6.06
N ASP A 74 -10.42 -15.60 -5.63
CA ASP A 74 -11.48 -16.14 -4.77
C ASP A 74 -11.24 -15.69 -3.31
N ALA A 75 -12.13 -14.82 -2.82
CA ALA A 75 -12.08 -14.30 -1.44
C ALA A 75 -12.20 -15.43 -0.39
N ALA A 76 -12.80 -16.58 -0.73
CA ALA A 76 -12.91 -17.71 0.19
C ALA A 76 -11.54 -18.34 0.53
N ASN A 77 -10.50 -18.08 -0.26
CA ASN A 77 -9.15 -18.57 -0.02
C ASN A 77 -8.34 -17.67 0.93
N TRP A 78 -8.85 -16.47 1.22
CA TRP A 78 -8.22 -15.51 2.11
C TRP A 78 -8.70 -15.69 3.55
N LYS A 79 -7.85 -15.32 4.51
CA LYS A 79 -8.14 -15.38 5.95
C LYS A 79 -8.54 -14.00 6.50
N GLY A 80 -9.29 -14.03 7.62
CA GLY A 80 -9.60 -12.81 8.37
C GLY A 80 -10.47 -11.81 7.60
N GLY A 81 -11.27 -12.26 6.63
CA GLY A 81 -12.10 -11.39 5.80
C GLY A 81 -11.31 -10.55 4.77
N LEU A 82 -10.03 -10.85 4.59
CA LEU A 82 -9.21 -10.21 3.57
C LEU A 82 -9.59 -10.74 2.18
N ALA A 83 -9.30 -9.98 1.15
CA ALA A 83 -9.45 -10.34 -0.24
C ALA A 83 -8.33 -9.68 -1.06
N LEU A 84 -8.14 -10.14 -2.30
CA LEU A 84 -7.08 -9.65 -3.19
C LEU A 84 -7.04 -8.12 -3.32
N GLU A 85 -8.18 -7.50 -3.60
CA GLU A 85 -8.22 -6.05 -3.79
C GLU A 85 -7.92 -5.28 -2.49
N ALA A 86 -8.41 -5.76 -1.34
CA ALA A 86 -8.09 -5.18 -0.05
C ALA A 86 -6.59 -5.33 0.30
N TYR A 87 -5.95 -6.43 -0.08
CA TYR A 87 -4.51 -6.60 0.07
C TYR A 87 -3.72 -5.64 -0.84
N LYS A 88 -4.11 -5.51 -2.10
CA LYS A 88 -3.50 -4.58 -3.07
C LYS A 88 -3.60 -3.12 -2.64
N LEU A 89 -4.68 -2.74 -1.97
CA LEU A 89 -4.89 -1.39 -1.42
C LEU A 89 -4.16 -1.14 -0.09
N SER A 90 -3.46 -2.12 0.47
CA SER A 90 -2.84 -2.03 1.79
C SER A 90 -1.31 -2.18 1.73
N PRO A 91 -0.55 -1.13 1.42
CA PRO A 91 0.92 -1.17 1.37
C PRO A 91 1.54 -1.68 2.67
N ASP A 92 0.99 -1.29 3.82
CA ASP A 92 1.50 -1.69 5.14
C ASP A 92 1.34 -3.20 5.39
N ARG A 93 0.25 -3.82 4.90
CA ARG A 93 0.06 -5.27 4.95
C ARG A 93 1.06 -6.00 4.05
N GLN A 94 1.36 -5.42 2.90
CA GLN A 94 2.37 -5.97 2.00
C GLN A 94 3.77 -5.89 2.62
N ASP A 95 4.10 -4.77 3.27
CA ASP A 95 5.35 -4.62 4.02
C ASP A 95 5.43 -5.59 5.21
N LEU A 96 4.31 -5.79 5.92
CA LEU A 96 4.24 -6.75 7.02
C LEU A 96 4.43 -8.19 6.53
N ALA A 97 3.76 -8.58 5.43
CA ALA A 97 3.95 -9.90 4.83
C ALA A 97 5.41 -10.14 4.46
N PHE A 98 6.04 -9.15 3.82
CA PHE A 98 7.45 -9.25 3.44
C PHE A 98 8.38 -9.40 4.66
N LYS A 99 8.13 -8.64 5.73
CA LYS A 99 8.90 -8.75 6.98
C LYS A 99 8.75 -10.11 7.63
N LEU A 100 7.53 -10.64 7.73
CA LEU A 100 7.25 -11.96 8.31
C LEU A 100 7.98 -13.07 7.55
N ASN A 101 7.90 -13.08 6.21
CA ASN A 101 8.61 -14.06 5.40
C ASN A 101 10.13 -13.91 5.57
N ALA A 102 10.66 -12.68 5.56
CA ALA A 102 12.08 -12.44 5.77
C ALA A 102 12.56 -12.89 7.17
N GLU A 103 11.75 -12.74 8.21
CA GLU A 103 12.04 -13.22 9.58
C GLU A 103 12.04 -14.76 9.63
N ASN A 104 11.11 -15.42 8.94
CA ASN A 104 11.07 -16.88 8.81
C ASN A 104 12.32 -17.40 8.09
N ASP A 105 12.65 -16.81 6.95
CA ASP A 105 13.85 -17.16 6.17
C ASP A 105 15.14 -16.95 6.98
N TYR A 106 15.25 -15.84 7.70
CA TYR A 106 16.39 -15.57 8.57
C TYR A 106 16.50 -16.61 9.67
N SER A 107 15.40 -16.92 10.36
CA SER A 107 15.35 -17.90 11.43
C SER A 107 15.75 -19.30 10.92
N LEU A 108 15.25 -19.69 9.76
CA LEU A 108 15.61 -20.97 9.12
C LEU A 108 17.09 -21.02 8.71
N ALA A 109 17.61 -19.92 8.16
CA ALA A 109 19.03 -19.82 7.77
C ALA A 109 19.96 -19.91 8.99
N ARG A 110 19.58 -19.30 10.11
CA ARG A 110 20.28 -19.42 11.39
C ARG A 110 20.26 -20.86 11.91
N ALA A 111 19.08 -21.50 11.91
CA ALA A 111 18.92 -22.89 12.33
C ALA A 111 19.71 -23.87 11.48
N GLN A 112 19.87 -23.60 10.17
CA GLN A 112 20.71 -24.40 9.25
C GLN A 112 22.20 -24.04 9.31
N GLY A 113 22.60 -23.04 10.07
CA GLY A 113 24.00 -22.72 10.39
C GLY A 113 24.80 -22.00 9.30
N PHE A 114 24.16 -21.57 8.19
CA PHE A 114 24.90 -20.85 7.14
C PHE A 114 24.84 -19.32 7.27
N ILE A 115 24.07 -18.79 8.21
CA ILE A 115 24.16 -17.40 8.69
C ILE A 115 24.60 -17.44 10.15
N GLY A 116 25.83 -16.96 10.41
CA GLY A 116 26.42 -16.84 11.73
C GLY A 116 25.97 -15.60 12.51
N GLU A 117 26.38 -15.49 13.78
CA GLU A 117 26.08 -14.30 14.61
C GLU A 117 26.79 -13.07 14.09
N ASP A 118 28.01 -13.25 13.60
CA ASP A 118 28.89 -12.18 13.11
C ASP A 118 28.70 -11.90 11.59
N GLU A 119 27.63 -12.47 10.96
CA GLU A 119 27.43 -12.26 9.54
C GLU A 119 27.09 -10.78 9.24
N LYS A 120 27.74 -10.23 8.23
CA LYS A 120 27.58 -8.81 7.87
C LYS A 120 26.13 -8.47 7.53
N PRO A 121 25.55 -7.41 8.10
CA PRO A 121 24.15 -7.05 7.88
C PRO A 121 23.75 -6.90 6.41
N GLY A 122 24.67 -6.38 5.56
CA GLY A 122 24.43 -6.24 4.12
C GLY A 122 24.33 -7.58 3.40
N ARG A 123 25.09 -8.60 3.85
CA ARG A 123 25.03 -9.94 3.28
C ARG A 123 23.77 -10.69 3.73
N VAL A 124 23.38 -10.53 4.99
CA VAL A 124 22.09 -11.04 5.50
C VAL A 124 20.92 -10.43 4.70
N ALA A 125 20.90 -9.12 4.52
CA ALA A 125 19.86 -8.45 3.74
C ALA A 125 19.86 -8.91 2.27
N GLY A 126 21.04 -9.11 1.68
CA GLY A 126 21.18 -9.66 0.32
C GLY A 126 20.63 -11.08 0.21
N PHE A 127 20.91 -11.94 1.21
CA PHE A 127 20.33 -13.28 1.28
C PHE A 127 18.80 -13.24 1.32
N LEU A 128 18.21 -12.41 2.19
CA LEU A 128 16.75 -12.28 2.34
C LEU A 128 16.10 -11.75 1.04
N LYS A 129 16.76 -10.82 0.35
CA LYS A 129 16.34 -10.39 -0.99
C LYS A 129 16.38 -11.52 -2.00
N ALA A 130 17.48 -12.28 -2.05
CA ALA A 130 17.63 -13.41 -2.94
C ALA A 130 16.60 -14.51 -2.63
N ALA A 131 16.36 -14.81 -1.33
CA ALA A 131 15.37 -15.79 -0.92
C ALA A 131 13.96 -15.43 -1.42
N HIS A 132 13.60 -14.15 -1.35
CA HIS A 132 12.33 -13.66 -1.89
C HIS A 132 12.23 -13.77 -3.42
N ILE A 133 13.30 -13.51 -4.17
CA ILE A 133 13.26 -13.44 -5.65
C ILE A 133 13.45 -14.81 -6.31
N VAL A 134 14.42 -15.60 -5.83
CA VAL A 134 14.81 -16.87 -6.44
C VAL A 134 14.57 -18.09 -5.53
N GLY A 135 13.93 -17.87 -4.37
CA GLY A 135 13.61 -18.88 -3.36
C GLY A 135 14.76 -19.18 -2.40
N PHE A 136 14.39 -19.63 -1.19
CA PHE A 136 15.31 -19.89 -0.08
C PHE A 136 16.47 -20.80 -0.45
N ASN A 137 16.20 -21.94 -1.10
CA ASN A 137 17.24 -22.91 -1.45
C ASN A 137 18.26 -22.34 -2.46
N SER A 138 17.81 -21.56 -3.44
CA SER A 138 18.70 -20.90 -4.40
C SER A 138 19.56 -19.82 -3.73
N ALA A 139 18.99 -19.09 -2.77
CA ALA A 139 19.73 -18.11 -1.97
C ALA A 139 20.75 -18.78 -1.07
N ARG A 140 20.41 -19.92 -0.43
CA ARG A 140 21.34 -20.72 0.36
C ARG A 140 22.53 -21.20 -0.47
N GLU A 141 22.30 -21.71 -1.68
CA GLU A 141 23.38 -22.11 -2.59
C GLU A 141 24.41 -20.98 -2.81
N ALA A 142 23.92 -19.77 -3.03
CA ALA A 142 24.80 -18.61 -3.19
C ALA A 142 25.52 -18.20 -1.89
N MET A 143 24.89 -18.38 -0.73
CA MET A 143 25.53 -18.12 0.57
C MET A 143 26.66 -19.12 0.88
N THR A 144 26.52 -20.36 0.43
CA THR A 144 27.45 -21.47 0.73
C THR A 144 28.44 -21.78 -0.39
N GLY A 145 28.47 -20.98 -1.46
CA GLY A 145 29.37 -21.20 -2.60
C GLY A 145 28.92 -22.32 -3.55
N GLY A 146 27.63 -22.66 -3.52
CA GLY A 146 27.02 -23.69 -4.33
C GLY A 146 26.62 -23.24 -5.73
N ARG A 147 25.56 -23.84 -6.29
CA ARG A 147 25.15 -23.63 -7.67
C ARG A 147 24.61 -22.22 -7.94
N ALA A 148 25.01 -21.62 -9.05
CA ALA A 148 24.42 -20.39 -9.57
C ALA A 148 23.08 -20.67 -10.26
N TYR A 149 22.05 -19.91 -9.87
CA TYR A 149 20.73 -19.87 -10.49
C TYR A 149 20.47 -18.46 -11.03
N ARG A 150 19.70 -18.38 -12.11
CA ARG A 150 19.29 -17.08 -12.66
C ARG A 150 17.77 -16.94 -12.58
N ASP A 151 17.31 -15.74 -12.22
CA ASP A 151 15.92 -15.39 -12.28
C ASP A 151 15.45 -15.21 -13.75
N PHE A 152 14.17 -14.88 -13.91
CA PHE A 152 13.56 -14.64 -15.23
C PHE A 152 14.25 -13.51 -16.03
N ASN A 153 14.87 -12.54 -15.33
CA ASN A 153 15.60 -11.42 -15.93
C ASN A 153 17.09 -11.75 -16.18
N GLY A 154 17.51 -12.98 -15.91
CA GLY A 154 18.89 -13.42 -16.07
C GLY A 154 19.85 -12.99 -14.96
N VAL A 155 19.35 -12.39 -13.87
CA VAL A 155 20.13 -11.99 -12.70
C VAL A 155 20.39 -13.21 -11.82
N SER A 156 21.64 -13.41 -11.38
CA SER A 156 21.99 -14.56 -10.57
C SER A 156 21.62 -14.39 -9.10
N ASN A 157 21.43 -15.51 -8.38
CA ASN A 157 21.27 -15.54 -6.92
C ASN A 157 22.46 -14.86 -6.21
N TYR A 158 23.67 -14.99 -6.74
CA TYR A 158 24.86 -14.29 -6.22
C TYR A 158 24.76 -12.77 -6.40
N ASP A 159 24.27 -12.30 -7.55
CA ASP A 159 24.09 -10.87 -7.80
C ASP A 159 23.06 -10.27 -6.83
N HIS A 160 21.97 -10.98 -6.56
CA HIS A 160 20.95 -10.53 -5.58
C HIS A 160 21.54 -10.42 -4.18
N ILE A 161 22.40 -11.36 -3.74
CA ILE A 161 23.07 -11.29 -2.42
C ILE A 161 23.99 -10.08 -2.34
N HIS A 162 24.74 -9.78 -3.39
CA HIS A 162 25.70 -8.68 -3.38
C HIS A 162 25.10 -7.31 -3.67
N ASP A 163 23.87 -7.25 -4.19
CA ASP A 163 23.25 -6.01 -4.67
C ASP A 163 23.13 -4.94 -3.56
N ILE A 164 22.64 -5.32 -2.39
CA ILE A 164 22.46 -4.36 -1.29
C ILE A 164 23.80 -3.81 -0.79
N SER A 165 24.84 -4.65 -0.75
CA SER A 165 26.16 -4.23 -0.32
C SER A 165 26.86 -3.35 -1.36
N ARG A 166 26.67 -3.64 -2.66
CA ARG A 166 27.26 -2.84 -3.75
C ARG A 166 26.57 -1.49 -3.94
N ASN A 167 25.27 -1.43 -3.66
CA ASN A 167 24.44 -0.26 -3.90
C ASN A 167 24.03 0.47 -2.60
N SER A 168 24.77 0.26 -1.50
CA SER A 168 24.41 0.81 -0.18
C SER A 168 24.23 2.34 -0.20
N ASP A 169 25.15 3.06 -0.85
CA ASP A 169 25.15 4.52 -0.89
C ASP A 169 23.97 5.06 -1.72
N GLY A 170 23.67 4.41 -2.85
CA GLY A 170 22.50 4.76 -3.68
C GLY A 170 21.18 4.47 -2.96
N LEU A 171 21.09 3.37 -2.22
CA LEU A 171 19.92 3.05 -1.39
C LEU A 171 19.75 4.03 -0.24
N ASP A 172 20.84 4.45 0.41
CA ASP A 172 20.81 5.45 1.47
C ASP A 172 20.40 6.84 0.96
N ALA A 173 20.91 7.25 -0.21
CA ALA A 173 20.49 8.49 -0.86
C ALA A 173 19.01 8.48 -1.21
N LEU A 174 18.49 7.36 -1.74
CA LEU A 174 17.07 7.17 -2.04
C LEU A 174 16.22 7.22 -0.76
N LEU A 175 16.65 6.57 0.30
CA LEU A 175 15.94 6.57 1.58
C LEU A 175 15.95 7.95 2.24
N ALA A 176 17.06 8.70 2.14
CA ALA A 176 17.17 10.07 2.63
C ALA A 176 16.24 11.01 1.85
N SER A 177 16.20 10.92 0.53
CA SER A 177 15.30 11.73 -0.31
C SER A 177 13.81 11.45 -0.02
N ARG A 178 13.45 10.19 0.21
CA ARG A 178 12.08 9.81 0.60
C ARG A 178 11.74 10.28 2.03
N THR A 179 12.69 10.21 2.96
CA THR A 179 12.49 10.72 4.33
C THR A 179 12.31 12.25 4.29
N GLN A 180 13.08 12.95 3.46
CA GLN A 180 12.94 14.40 3.28
C GLN A 180 11.62 14.76 2.60
N ALA A 181 11.19 14.01 1.58
CA ALA A 181 9.88 14.17 0.96
C ALA A 181 8.73 13.87 1.94
N ALA A 182 8.87 12.84 2.77
CA ALA A 182 7.90 12.52 3.82
C ALA A 182 7.90 13.55 4.97
N SER A 183 9.02 14.19 5.28
CA SER A 183 9.10 15.28 6.27
C SER A 183 8.53 16.60 5.75
N VAL A 184 8.42 16.75 4.43
CA VAL A 184 7.78 17.91 3.77
C VAL A 184 6.30 17.61 3.48
N ALA A 185 5.91 16.33 3.41
CA ALA A 185 4.50 15.95 3.29
C ALA A 185 3.75 16.34 4.58
N PRO A 186 2.58 16.98 4.48
CA PRO A 186 1.79 17.28 5.64
C PRO A 186 1.44 15.98 6.38
N PRO A 187 1.30 16.03 7.71
CA PRO A 187 0.88 14.88 8.49
C PRO A 187 -0.44 14.34 7.93
N SER A 188 -0.67 13.03 8.05
CA SER A 188 -1.96 12.43 7.67
C SER A 188 -3.10 13.18 8.34
N ILE A 189 -4.21 13.36 7.63
CA ILE A 189 -5.42 14.01 8.17
C ILE A 189 -5.94 13.31 9.44
N ALA A 190 -5.65 12.02 9.60
CA ALA A 190 -5.96 11.27 10.81
C ALA A 190 -5.06 11.63 12.01
N HIS A 191 -3.95 12.34 11.79
CA HIS A 191 -3.04 12.76 12.84
C HIS A 191 -3.47 14.09 13.45
N ALA A 192 -3.36 14.22 14.78
CA ALA A 192 -3.82 15.39 15.52
C ALA A 192 -3.16 16.73 15.08
N ASP A 193 -1.95 16.66 14.54
CA ASP A 193 -1.20 17.83 14.08
C ASP A 193 -1.64 18.33 12.68
N HIS A 194 -2.53 17.62 11.99
CA HIS A 194 -3.03 18.06 10.70
C HIS A 194 -4.05 19.20 10.87
N PRO A 195 -3.96 20.32 10.11
CA PRO A 195 -4.86 21.47 10.27
C PRO A 195 -6.35 21.12 10.16
N GLU A 196 -6.70 20.14 9.33
CA GLU A 196 -8.08 19.72 9.11
C GLU A 196 -8.51 18.53 10.01
N HIS A 197 -7.68 18.09 10.96
CA HIS A 197 -7.97 16.95 11.82
C HIS A 197 -9.29 17.10 12.61
N GLY A 198 -9.58 18.29 13.09
CA GLY A 198 -10.84 18.57 13.81
C GLY A 198 -12.07 18.26 12.94
N ARG A 199 -12.08 18.79 11.71
CA ARG A 199 -13.18 18.55 10.75
C ARG A 199 -13.26 17.09 10.31
N TYR A 200 -12.13 16.44 10.11
CA TYR A 200 -12.08 15.00 9.83
C TYR A 200 -12.73 14.19 10.95
N ARG A 201 -12.44 14.50 12.21
CA ARG A 201 -13.04 13.82 13.37
C ARG A 201 -14.55 14.03 13.49
N GLU A 202 -15.03 15.23 13.19
CA GLU A 202 -16.47 15.54 13.16
C GLU A 202 -17.18 14.68 12.10
N LEU A 203 -16.62 14.59 10.88
CA LEU A 203 -17.12 13.74 9.81
C LEU A 203 -17.08 12.26 10.17
N TYR A 204 -15.97 11.81 10.74
CA TYR A 204 -15.83 10.43 11.20
C TYR A 204 -16.90 10.06 12.25
N ALA A 205 -17.20 10.97 13.19
CA ALA A 205 -18.25 10.78 14.18
C ALA A 205 -19.65 10.77 13.51
N ALA A 206 -19.92 11.69 12.59
CA ALA A 206 -21.19 11.76 11.86
C ALA A 206 -21.48 10.50 11.04
N LEU A 207 -20.43 9.86 10.48
CA LEU A 207 -20.55 8.61 9.74
C LEU A 207 -20.84 7.39 10.62
N GLY A 208 -20.76 7.52 11.94
CA GLY A 208 -21.06 6.43 12.88
C GLY A 208 -22.49 5.88 12.79
N SER A 209 -23.45 6.71 12.32
CA SER A 209 -24.85 6.34 12.13
C SER A 209 -25.22 6.07 10.66
N VAL A 210 -24.28 6.18 9.72
CA VAL A 210 -24.55 5.96 8.29
C VAL A 210 -24.45 4.47 7.96
N PRO A 211 -25.53 3.83 7.48
CA PRO A 211 -25.51 2.43 7.11
C PRO A 211 -24.65 2.20 5.87
N GLY A 212 -24.02 1.01 5.75
CA GLY A 212 -23.24 0.62 4.58
C GLY A 212 -21.72 0.80 4.74
N LEU A 213 -21.23 1.23 5.90
CA LEU A 213 -19.82 1.21 6.29
C LEU A 213 -19.56 0.03 7.23
N ASN A 214 -18.79 -0.96 6.77
CA ASN A 214 -18.62 -2.25 7.45
C ASN A 214 -17.42 -2.31 8.41
N GLY A 215 -16.76 -1.18 8.67
CA GLY A 215 -15.61 -1.15 9.55
C GLY A 215 -15.05 0.24 9.80
N ASP A 216 -14.14 0.29 10.76
CA ASP A 216 -13.47 1.53 11.16
C ASP A 216 -12.65 2.14 10.01
N GLN A 217 -11.99 1.31 9.22
CA GLN A 217 -11.19 1.74 8.08
C GLN A 217 -12.05 2.41 6.98
N GLU A 218 -13.17 1.79 6.60
CA GLU A 218 -14.09 2.38 5.61
C GLU A 218 -14.65 3.72 6.07
N ARG A 219 -14.95 3.83 7.37
CA ARG A 219 -15.43 5.08 7.98
C ARG A 219 -14.35 6.16 7.96
N GLN A 220 -13.11 5.82 8.26
CA GLN A 220 -11.97 6.73 8.20
C GLN A 220 -11.73 7.23 6.78
N GLN A 221 -11.75 6.34 5.80
CA GLN A 221 -11.58 6.65 4.39
C GLN A 221 -12.71 7.53 3.87
N ALA A 222 -13.97 7.19 4.21
CA ALA A 222 -15.12 7.99 3.83
C ALA A 222 -15.09 9.40 4.44
N ALA A 223 -14.73 9.54 5.72
CA ALA A 223 -14.60 10.84 6.38
C ALA A 223 -13.55 11.73 5.69
N ALA A 224 -12.38 11.16 5.37
CA ALA A 224 -11.32 11.86 4.67
C ALA A 224 -11.73 12.28 3.25
N SER A 225 -12.41 11.39 2.53
CA SER A 225 -12.88 11.65 1.16
C SER A 225 -14.00 12.69 1.10
N ILE A 226 -14.95 12.66 2.06
CA ILE A 226 -15.99 13.70 2.18
C ILE A 226 -15.36 15.06 2.41
N LEU A 227 -14.34 15.15 3.27
CA LEU A 227 -13.68 16.42 3.54
C LEU A 227 -12.99 16.99 2.28
N VAL A 228 -12.34 16.14 1.49
CA VAL A 228 -11.77 16.53 0.19
C VAL A 228 -12.86 17.07 -0.74
N ALA A 229 -13.95 16.32 -0.90
CA ALA A 229 -15.04 16.68 -1.79
C ALA A 229 -15.73 17.99 -1.35
N ALA A 230 -15.94 18.16 -0.06
CA ALA A 230 -16.52 19.37 0.51
C ALA A 230 -15.61 20.60 0.24
N LYS A 231 -14.30 20.44 0.45
CA LYS A 231 -13.34 21.52 0.20
C LYS A 231 -13.20 21.84 -1.28
N ALA A 232 -13.23 20.84 -2.17
CA ALA A 232 -13.24 21.04 -3.61
C ALA A 232 -14.52 21.73 -4.12
N ALA A 233 -15.64 21.53 -3.41
CA ALA A 233 -16.91 22.19 -3.67
C ALA A 233 -17.05 23.55 -2.96
N ASP A 234 -15.98 24.10 -2.38
CA ASP A 234 -15.96 25.36 -1.62
C ASP A 234 -17.00 25.40 -0.50
N MET A 235 -17.23 24.26 0.16
CA MET A 235 -18.02 24.19 1.39
C MET A 235 -17.12 24.52 2.59
N GLN A 236 -17.54 25.50 3.38
CA GLN A 236 -16.78 25.95 4.55
C GLN A 236 -16.80 24.93 5.69
N ARG A 237 -17.87 24.13 5.78
CA ARG A 237 -18.09 23.09 6.79
C ARG A 237 -19.10 22.06 6.26
N VAL A 238 -19.15 20.91 6.89
CA VAL A 238 -20.21 19.92 6.70
C VAL A 238 -20.93 19.77 8.06
N ASP A 239 -22.16 20.22 8.11
CA ASP A 239 -22.96 20.20 9.35
C ASP A 239 -23.71 18.88 9.52
N HIS A 240 -24.09 18.25 8.39
CA HIS A 240 -24.79 16.96 8.40
C HIS A 240 -24.27 16.04 7.29
N VAL A 241 -24.27 14.73 7.57
CA VAL A 241 -24.07 13.67 6.61
C VAL A 241 -25.33 12.82 6.59
N VAL A 242 -26.09 12.88 5.50
CA VAL A 242 -27.40 12.25 5.39
C VAL A 242 -27.34 11.07 4.40
N PRO A 243 -27.70 9.85 4.82
CA PRO A 243 -27.78 8.72 3.92
C PRO A 243 -28.93 8.90 2.92
N GLY A 244 -28.67 8.51 1.66
CA GLY A 244 -29.64 8.51 0.57
C GLY A 244 -29.89 7.10 0.02
N PRO A 245 -30.71 6.99 -1.02
CA PRO A 245 -30.98 5.71 -1.67
C PRO A 245 -29.76 5.21 -2.45
N ALA A 246 -29.69 3.89 -2.68
CA ALA A 246 -28.69 3.23 -3.55
C ALA A 246 -27.20 3.55 -3.19
N GLY A 247 -26.87 3.71 -1.92
CA GLY A 247 -25.50 4.01 -1.47
C GLY A 247 -25.09 5.47 -1.66
N ALA A 248 -26.01 6.37 -1.99
CA ALA A 248 -25.75 7.81 -1.98
C ALA A 248 -25.59 8.30 -0.55
N VAL A 249 -24.78 9.33 -0.37
CA VAL A 249 -24.66 10.09 0.86
C VAL A 249 -24.60 11.58 0.51
N PHE A 250 -25.25 12.42 1.32
CA PHE A 250 -25.28 13.85 1.10
C PHE A 250 -24.52 14.57 2.21
N ALA A 251 -23.48 15.30 1.85
CA ALA A 251 -22.85 16.25 2.75
C ALA A 251 -23.62 17.58 2.68
N VAL A 252 -24.05 18.09 3.81
CA VAL A 252 -24.90 19.28 3.89
C VAL A 252 -24.22 20.35 4.74
N GLN A 253 -24.18 21.57 4.21
CA GLN A 253 -23.78 22.76 4.93
C GLN A 253 -25.01 23.61 5.23
N GLY A 254 -25.28 23.88 6.50
CA GLY A 254 -26.43 24.62 7.00
C GLY A 254 -27.46 23.72 7.67
N ASP A 255 -28.53 24.34 8.19
CA ASP A 255 -29.64 23.63 8.83
C ASP A 255 -30.46 22.89 7.74
N LEU A 256 -30.82 21.64 7.98
CA LEU A 256 -31.64 20.83 7.06
C LEU A 256 -33.03 21.44 6.77
N ARG A 257 -33.50 22.32 7.61
CA ARG A 257 -34.80 23.03 7.48
C ARG A 257 -34.66 24.35 6.72
N ASP A 258 -33.44 24.85 6.53
CA ASP A 258 -33.20 26.09 5.82
C ASP A 258 -33.16 25.82 4.30
N PRO A 259 -34.04 26.39 3.48
CA PRO A 259 -34.03 26.19 2.03
C PRO A 259 -32.74 26.67 1.35
N SER A 260 -31.89 27.46 2.02
CA SER A 260 -30.62 27.96 1.51
C SER A 260 -29.42 27.04 1.82
N HIS A 261 -29.65 25.89 2.46
CA HIS A 261 -28.57 24.93 2.74
C HIS A 261 -27.91 24.42 1.45
N ARG A 262 -26.60 24.17 1.50
CA ARG A 262 -25.85 23.58 0.37
C ARG A 262 -25.79 22.08 0.53
N ILE A 263 -26.03 21.35 -0.56
CA ILE A 263 -25.99 19.88 -0.59
C ILE A 263 -24.94 19.44 -1.61
N LEU A 264 -24.09 18.50 -1.21
CA LEU A 264 -23.13 17.81 -2.07
C LEU A 264 -23.50 16.34 -2.12
N PRO A 265 -24.01 15.83 -3.26
CA PRO A 265 -24.27 14.40 -3.44
C PRO A 265 -22.97 13.63 -3.67
N LEU A 266 -22.79 12.50 -3.00
CA LEU A 266 -21.60 11.67 -3.00
C LEU A 266 -21.98 10.20 -3.04
N ASN A 267 -21.05 9.33 -3.47
CA ASN A 267 -21.21 7.88 -3.46
C ASN A 267 -20.41 7.26 -2.31
N LEU A 268 -21.09 6.59 -1.38
CA LEU A 268 -20.46 6.05 -0.18
C LEU A 268 -19.39 5.00 -0.48
N ALA A 269 -19.63 4.13 -1.48
CA ALA A 269 -18.67 3.08 -1.84
C ALA A 269 -17.38 3.66 -2.41
N GLU A 270 -17.46 4.70 -3.24
CA GLU A 270 -16.29 5.40 -3.77
C GLU A 270 -15.51 6.10 -2.65
N LEU A 271 -16.21 6.78 -1.75
CA LEU A 271 -15.61 7.47 -0.61
C LEU A 271 -14.88 6.51 0.33
N ALA A 272 -15.50 5.35 0.61
CA ALA A 272 -14.95 4.32 1.49
C ALA A 272 -13.78 3.54 0.87
N SER A 273 -13.61 3.59 -0.45
CA SER A 273 -12.53 2.91 -1.16
C SER A 273 -11.25 3.76 -1.30
N GLN A 274 -11.31 5.07 -1.07
CA GLN A 274 -10.17 5.96 -1.26
C GLN A 274 -9.24 5.95 -0.04
N PRO A 275 -7.94 5.60 -0.19
CA PRO A 275 -6.97 5.64 0.90
C PRO A 275 -6.83 7.03 1.53
N ILE A 276 -6.66 7.08 2.86
CA ILE A 276 -6.53 8.34 3.63
C ILE A 276 -5.34 9.17 3.14
N GLU A 277 -4.25 8.53 2.75
CA GLU A 277 -3.04 9.18 2.23
C GLU A 277 -3.33 9.96 0.95
N LYS A 278 -4.16 9.39 0.07
CA LYS A 278 -4.61 10.06 -1.15
C LYS A 278 -5.47 11.28 -0.83
N SER A 279 -6.39 11.14 0.10
CA SER A 279 -7.23 12.25 0.58
C SER A 279 -6.38 13.35 1.23
N THR A 280 -5.38 12.98 2.04
CA THR A 280 -4.43 13.94 2.64
C THR A 280 -3.64 14.70 1.57
N ALA A 281 -3.13 14.01 0.56
CA ALA A 281 -2.41 14.64 -0.55
C ALA A 281 -3.31 15.60 -1.35
N GLN A 282 -4.57 15.21 -1.62
CA GLN A 282 -5.54 16.04 -2.31
C GLN A 282 -5.89 17.31 -1.51
N LEU A 283 -6.09 17.20 -0.18
CA LEU A 283 -6.31 18.36 0.68
C LEU A 283 -5.13 19.33 0.66
N SER A 284 -3.91 18.79 0.68
CA SER A 284 -2.70 19.61 0.60
C SER A 284 -2.58 20.33 -0.73
N ALA A 285 -2.93 19.65 -1.84
CA ALA A 285 -2.94 20.26 -3.17
C ALA A 285 -4.00 21.37 -3.27
N LEU A 286 -5.19 21.18 -2.69
CA LEU A 286 -6.24 22.21 -2.61
C LEU A 286 -5.82 23.41 -1.75
N ALA A 287 -5.05 23.18 -0.69
CA ALA A 287 -4.55 24.26 0.18
C ALA A 287 -3.40 25.06 -0.46
N THR A 288 -2.66 24.46 -1.39
CA THR A 288 -1.53 25.10 -2.10
C THR A 288 -1.92 25.73 -3.44
N GLN A 289 -3.15 25.54 -3.91
CA GLN A 289 -3.66 26.34 -5.01
C GLN A 289 -3.86 27.78 -4.50
N PRO A 290 -2.96 28.73 -4.81
CA PRO A 290 -3.24 30.12 -4.51
C PRO A 290 -4.49 30.52 -5.26
N ASP A 291 -5.24 31.49 -4.74
CA ASP A 291 -6.34 32.17 -5.40
C ASP A 291 -5.91 32.71 -6.77
N ALA A 292 -5.69 31.82 -7.73
CA ALA A 292 -5.32 32.19 -9.09
C ALA A 292 -6.39 33.12 -9.73
N LEU A 293 -7.62 33.04 -9.24
CA LEU A 293 -8.70 33.96 -9.56
C LEU A 293 -8.56 35.32 -8.85
N ALA A 294 -8.09 35.35 -7.61
CA ALA A 294 -7.87 36.62 -6.89
C ALA A 294 -6.65 37.37 -7.41
N ASP A 295 -5.59 36.67 -7.80
CA ASP A 295 -4.42 37.28 -8.40
C ASP A 295 -4.65 37.74 -9.84
N ALA A 296 -5.43 37.00 -10.63
CA ALA A 296 -5.85 37.44 -11.96
C ALA A 296 -6.74 38.70 -11.88
N GLN A 297 -7.66 38.79 -10.94
CA GLN A 297 -8.48 39.98 -10.71
C GLN A 297 -7.69 41.16 -10.16
N ARG A 298 -6.64 40.96 -9.37
CA ARG A 298 -5.72 42.02 -8.93
C ARG A 298 -4.85 42.52 -10.06
N GLN A 299 -4.41 41.66 -10.97
CA GLN A 299 -3.61 42.05 -12.11
C GLN A 299 -4.46 42.80 -13.15
N GLU A 300 -5.75 42.46 -13.36
CA GLU A 300 -6.65 43.22 -14.21
C GLU A 300 -6.97 44.61 -13.66
N ARG A 301 -7.16 44.74 -12.33
CA ARG A 301 -7.37 46.05 -11.67
C ARG A 301 -6.13 46.95 -11.68
N GLY A 302 -4.92 46.37 -11.71
CA GLY A 302 -3.66 47.13 -11.80
C GLY A 302 -3.29 47.59 -13.23
N ARG A 303 -4.07 47.22 -14.23
CA ARG A 303 -3.82 47.53 -15.65
C ARG A 303 -4.68 48.68 -16.17
N VAL A 304 -5.54 49.23 -15.34
CA VAL A 304 -6.41 50.37 -15.66
C VAL A 304 -6.03 51.53 -14.74
N VAL A 305 -4.85 52.13 -14.99
CA VAL A 305 -4.46 53.48 -14.61
C VAL A 305 -3.53 54.02 -15.70
#